data_b3b0dfac7ad10010794c17ef9708064a
#
_entry.id   b3b0dfac7ad10010794c17ef9708064a
#
_cell.length_a   1.000
_cell.length_b   1.000
_cell.length_c   1.000
_cell.angle_alpha   90.00
_cell.angle_beta   90.00
_cell.angle_gamma   90.00
#
_symmetry.space_group_name_H-M   'P 1'
#
loop_
_entity.id
_entity.type
_entity.pdbx_description
1 polymer ?
#
loop_
_entity_poly.entity_id
_entity_poly.type
_entity_poly.pdbx_seq_one_letter_code
_entity_poly.pdbx_strand_id
1 'polypeptide(L)'
;MKGTMSVEKFKEVFTGLERAHGVYVPGEVKENGKRGGKSYIKKEPVTAQHWVDHVEGKDPSLGIVPIMDDSTCRWGCIDVDTYPLDHKKIIKSIEKLKLPLVTCRSKSGGAHLFLFIDGVVSAKLMRTKLTSFSSLLGYADCEIFPKQIELQADRGDTGNFLNLPYHGGDDSLRNGFDSKGESLLLSEFLSFVDERKITEENLRKFKIKQIKTIEELEDGPPCLQTLISVGIDEGGRDNVLYQYAVYAKKKWPESWQDKISEFNFKYMKPPLGHAQVTKTINQHEKKEYKYKCKDQPMCSRCDAPQCRLRKFGVGGEYESRFSDLQKYDSDEPVWFLNFEEERLVLNTEELFDQRKFRKKCMDALTQLPNALSPAAWTIKIQSLLENVEIIKTPAEISKYGQFDSYLYSFIYDQGVSERE
;
A
#
# COMPACT_ATOMS: atom_id res chain seq x y z
N MET A 1 -1.62 -39.49 -13.87
CA MET A 1 -2.70 -38.53 -14.18
C MET A 1 -3.01 -37.52 -13.06
N LYS A 2 -3.16 -37.89 -11.76
CA LYS A 2 -3.43 -36.88 -10.68
C LYS A 2 -2.27 -35.91 -10.48
N GLY A 3 -1.02 -36.34 -10.52
CA GLY A 3 0.14 -35.47 -10.32
C GLY A 3 0.34 -34.41 -11.43
N THR A 4 0.09 -34.78 -12.68
CA THR A 4 0.22 -33.83 -13.82
C THR A 4 -0.80 -32.71 -13.75
N MET A 5 -2.04 -33.04 -13.36
CA MET A 5 -3.12 -32.04 -13.21
C MET A 5 -2.85 -31.03 -12.06
N SER A 6 -2.22 -31.48 -10.98
CA SER A 6 -1.82 -30.58 -9.86
C SER A 6 -0.69 -29.65 -10.26
N VAL A 7 0.29 -30.09 -11.06
CA VAL A 7 1.39 -29.25 -11.55
C VAL A 7 0.89 -28.16 -12.50
N GLU A 8 -0.02 -28.49 -13.43
CA GLU A 8 -0.58 -27.49 -14.35
C GLU A 8 -1.39 -26.43 -13.58
N LYS A 9 -2.21 -26.85 -12.61
CA LYS A 9 -2.96 -25.91 -11.77
C LYS A 9 -2.03 -25.05 -10.89
N PHE A 10 -0.95 -25.63 -10.37
CA PHE A 10 0.07 -24.89 -9.61
C PHE A 10 0.75 -23.82 -10.47
N LYS A 11 1.10 -24.15 -11.71
CA LYS A 11 1.61 -23.21 -12.71
C LYS A 11 0.61 -22.08 -12.98
N GLU A 12 -0.67 -22.41 -13.17
CA GLU A 12 -1.72 -21.41 -13.38
C GLU A 12 -1.83 -20.43 -12.21
N VAL A 13 -1.83 -20.94 -10.98
CA VAL A 13 -1.92 -20.13 -9.75
C VAL A 13 -0.75 -19.18 -9.60
N PHE A 14 0.48 -19.63 -9.92
CA PHE A 14 1.70 -18.83 -9.78
C PHE A 14 2.19 -18.22 -11.10
N THR A 15 1.31 -18.04 -12.06
CA THR A 15 1.65 -17.34 -13.31
C THR A 15 2.23 -15.96 -13.02
N GLY A 16 3.32 -15.60 -13.68
CA GLY A 16 4.02 -14.34 -13.59
C GLY A 16 4.81 -14.03 -14.85
N LEU A 17 5.94 -13.36 -14.74
CA LEU A 17 6.80 -13.02 -15.88
C LEU A 17 7.29 -14.30 -16.59
N GLU A 18 6.98 -14.45 -17.88
CA GLU A 18 7.32 -15.68 -18.62
C GLU A 18 8.79 -15.71 -19.09
N ARG A 19 9.37 -14.56 -19.45
CA ARG A 19 10.71 -14.45 -20.06
C ARG A 19 11.87 -14.51 -19.07
N ALA A 20 11.60 -14.60 -17.77
CA ALA A 20 12.62 -14.72 -16.75
C ALA A 20 12.07 -15.39 -15.49
N HIS A 21 12.94 -16.10 -14.78
CA HIS A 21 12.57 -16.77 -13.53
C HIS A 21 13.68 -16.68 -12.49
N GLY A 22 13.31 -16.88 -11.24
CA GLY A 22 14.24 -16.98 -10.14
C GLY A 22 14.76 -18.39 -9.96
N VAL A 23 16.01 -18.49 -9.63
CA VAL A 23 16.71 -19.72 -9.33
C VAL A 23 17.32 -19.62 -7.95
N TYR A 24 17.08 -20.62 -7.11
CA TYR A 24 17.78 -20.77 -5.85
C TYR A 24 18.56 -22.07 -5.83
N VAL A 25 19.88 -21.94 -5.75
CA VAL A 25 20.82 -23.06 -5.60
C VAL A 25 21.21 -23.16 -4.12
N PRO A 26 20.85 -24.25 -3.43
CA PRO A 26 21.25 -24.45 -2.05
C PRO A 26 22.77 -24.59 -1.93
N GLY A 27 23.36 -23.91 -0.95
CA GLY A 27 24.77 -24.00 -0.63
C GLY A 27 25.03 -24.92 0.59
N GLU A 28 26.24 -24.87 1.11
CA GLU A 28 26.63 -25.61 2.29
C GLU A 28 25.91 -25.15 3.56
N VAL A 29 25.73 -26.07 4.50
CA VAL A 29 25.21 -25.77 5.82
C VAL A 29 26.32 -25.09 6.64
N LYS A 30 26.09 -23.84 7.09
CA LYS A 30 27.01 -23.09 7.92
C LYS A 30 27.06 -23.66 9.34
N GLU A 31 28.13 -23.37 10.10
CA GLU A 31 28.31 -23.82 11.49
C GLU A 31 27.11 -23.47 12.42
N ASN A 32 26.35 -22.40 12.12
CA ASN A 32 25.16 -22.01 12.86
C ASN A 32 23.88 -22.76 12.42
N GLY A 33 24.00 -23.81 11.62
CA GLY A 33 22.87 -24.62 11.13
C GLY A 33 22.08 -23.98 9.98
N LYS A 34 22.38 -22.76 9.56
CA LYS A 34 21.73 -22.10 8.43
C LYS A 34 22.34 -22.60 7.11
N ARG A 35 21.49 -23.11 6.22
CA ARG A 35 21.90 -23.45 4.85
C ARG A 35 22.02 -22.17 4.03
N GLY A 36 23.23 -21.84 3.60
CA GLY A 36 23.48 -20.76 2.64
C GLY A 36 22.89 -21.11 1.27
N GLY A 37 23.00 -20.20 0.31
CA GLY A 37 22.61 -20.44 -1.07
C GLY A 37 22.72 -19.18 -1.92
N LYS A 38 22.68 -19.36 -3.23
CA LYS A 38 22.70 -18.26 -4.20
C LYS A 38 21.33 -18.13 -4.85
N SER A 39 20.77 -16.93 -4.81
CA SER A 39 19.55 -16.58 -5.51
C SER A 39 19.88 -15.60 -6.65
N TYR A 40 19.42 -15.89 -7.85
CA TYR A 40 19.61 -15.01 -9.01
C TYR A 40 18.46 -15.16 -10.00
N ILE A 41 18.29 -14.15 -10.86
CA ILE A 41 17.33 -14.19 -11.95
C ILE A 41 18.01 -14.76 -13.19
N LYS A 42 17.36 -15.74 -13.81
CA LYS A 42 17.72 -16.29 -15.10
C LYS A 42 16.82 -15.65 -16.16
N LYS A 43 17.43 -14.97 -17.13
CA LYS A 43 16.69 -14.32 -18.24
C LYS A 43 16.39 -15.33 -19.34
N GLU A 44 15.65 -16.36 -18.97
CA GLU A 44 15.19 -17.43 -19.84
C GLU A 44 13.75 -17.80 -19.48
N PRO A 45 12.94 -18.19 -20.46
CA PRO A 45 11.55 -18.59 -20.21
C PRO A 45 11.42 -19.75 -19.22
N VAL A 46 10.35 -19.69 -18.41
CA VAL A 46 9.96 -20.81 -17.56
C VAL A 46 9.40 -21.92 -18.44
N THR A 47 9.96 -23.12 -18.37
CA THR A 47 9.48 -24.29 -19.11
C THR A 47 8.57 -25.16 -18.26
N ALA A 48 7.75 -26.02 -18.89
CA ALA A 48 6.92 -27.00 -18.18
C ALA A 48 7.79 -27.91 -17.27
N GLN A 49 9.00 -28.23 -17.68
CA GLN A 49 9.91 -29.06 -16.89
C GLN A 49 10.33 -28.38 -15.58
N HIS A 50 10.55 -27.07 -15.57
CA HIS A 50 10.87 -26.34 -14.33
C HIS A 50 9.77 -26.49 -13.25
N TRP A 51 8.50 -26.51 -13.65
CA TRP A 51 7.37 -26.72 -12.74
C TRP A 51 7.33 -28.15 -12.20
N VAL A 52 7.56 -29.14 -13.07
CA VAL A 52 7.64 -30.55 -12.68
C VAL A 52 8.79 -30.76 -11.71
N ASP A 53 10.00 -30.32 -12.06
CA ASP A 53 11.20 -30.48 -11.24
C ASP A 53 11.03 -29.81 -9.86
N HIS A 54 10.37 -28.65 -9.81
CA HIS A 54 10.06 -27.95 -8.55
C HIS A 54 9.16 -28.80 -7.64
N VAL A 55 8.05 -29.33 -8.15
CA VAL A 55 7.11 -30.15 -7.38
C VAL A 55 7.73 -31.51 -7.00
N GLU A 56 8.62 -32.03 -7.81
CA GLU A 56 9.38 -33.24 -7.50
C GLU A 56 10.58 -33.02 -6.55
N GLY A 57 10.85 -31.76 -6.16
CA GLY A 57 11.91 -31.42 -5.23
C GLY A 57 13.32 -31.44 -5.81
N LYS A 58 13.45 -31.37 -7.15
CA LYS A 58 14.73 -31.27 -7.81
C LYS A 58 15.30 -29.86 -7.74
N ASP A 59 16.55 -29.76 -7.38
CA ASP A 59 17.28 -28.50 -7.41
C ASP A 59 17.71 -28.12 -8.84
N PRO A 60 17.70 -26.82 -9.17
CA PRO A 60 17.37 -25.66 -8.33
C PRO A 60 15.86 -25.44 -8.14
N SER A 61 15.44 -24.96 -6.96
CA SER A 61 14.05 -24.62 -6.75
C SER A 61 13.63 -23.37 -7.57
N LEU A 62 12.38 -23.37 -8.06
CA LEU A 62 11.82 -22.32 -8.91
C LEU A 62 11.36 -21.12 -8.08
N GLY A 63 11.68 -19.94 -8.59
CA GLY A 63 11.10 -18.68 -8.16
C GLY A 63 10.41 -17.97 -9.32
N ILE A 64 9.31 -17.29 -9.07
CA ILE A 64 8.56 -16.56 -10.09
C ILE A 64 8.51 -15.08 -9.77
N VAL A 65 8.67 -14.27 -10.81
CA VAL A 65 8.46 -12.80 -10.73
C VAL A 65 6.97 -12.54 -10.89
N PRO A 66 6.27 -11.99 -9.88
CA PRO A 66 4.83 -11.82 -9.96
C PRO A 66 4.35 -10.74 -10.95
N ILE A 67 5.17 -9.72 -11.23
CA ILE A 67 4.83 -8.66 -12.18
C ILE A 67 5.11 -9.11 -13.61
N MET A 68 4.14 -8.96 -14.50
CA MET A 68 4.23 -9.29 -15.93
C MET A 68 4.65 -8.06 -16.76
N ASP A 69 4.94 -8.25 -18.04
CA ASP A 69 5.46 -7.21 -18.94
C ASP A 69 4.53 -5.99 -19.11
N ASP A 70 3.24 -6.20 -18.95
CA ASP A 70 2.21 -5.15 -18.96
C ASP A 70 2.02 -4.46 -17.60
N SER A 71 2.91 -4.72 -16.65
CA SER A 71 2.85 -4.22 -15.27
C SER A 71 1.61 -4.67 -14.48
N THR A 72 1.00 -5.79 -14.89
CA THR A 72 -0.06 -6.47 -14.13
C THR A 72 0.49 -7.66 -13.35
N CYS A 73 -0.32 -8.22 -12.45
CA CYS A 73 -0.01 -9.45 -11.72
C CYS A 73 -1.28 -10.23 -11.35
N ARG A 74 -1.16 -11.55 -11.19
CA ARG A 74 -2.23 -12.45 -10.73
C ARG A 74 -2.15 -12.74 -9.25
N TRP A 75 -1.01 -12.53 -8.66
CA TRP A 75 -0.77 -12.70 -7.23
C TRP A 75 0.30 -11.73 -6.73
N GLY A 76 0.30 -11.53 -5.42
CA GLY A 76 1.34 -10.81 -4.71
C GLY A 76 1.58 -11.42 -3.35
N CYS A 77 2.59 -10.98 -2.64
CA CYS A 77 3.00 -11.58 -1.38
C CYS A 77 3.56 -10.56 -0.40
N ILE A 78 3.27 -10.75 0.87
CA ILE A 78 4.01 -10.15 1.99
C ILE A 78 4.99 -11.21 2.49
N ASP A 79 6.29 -10.91 2.41
CA ASP A 79 7.37 -11.82 2.83
C ASP A 79 7.79 -11.53 4.27
N VAL A 80 7.32 -12.36 5.20
CA VAL A 80 7.54 -12.18 6.64
C VAL A 80 8.76 -12.94 7.09
N ASP A 81 9.87 -12.23 7.25
CA ASP A 81 11.18 -12.78 7.65
C ASP A 81 11.48 -12.54 9.16
N THR A 82 10.49 -12.77 10.00
CA THR A 82 10.63 -12.68 11.46
C THR A 82 10.85 -14.07 12.09
N TYR A 83 11.77 -14.20 13.03
CA TYR A 83 12.12 -15.47 13.64
C TYR A 83 12.25 -15.37 15.18
N PRO A 84 11.71 -16.32 15.98
CA PRO A 84 10.80 -17.39 15.57
C PRO A 84 9.42 -16.83 15.21
N LEU A 85 8.70 -17.50 14.28
CA LEU A 85 7.40 -17.07 13.81
C LEU A 85 6.30 -18.07 14.20
N ASP A 86 5.25 -17.57 14.82
CA ASP A 86 4.04 -18.34 15.11
C ASP A 86 3.03 -18.19 13.96
N HIS A 87 3.03 -19.16 13.05
CA HIS A 87 2.14 -19.18 11.89
C HIS A 87 0.65 -19.20 12.30
N LYS A 88 0.29 -19.94 13.36
CA LYS A 88 -1.10 -20.01 13.83
C LYS A 88 -1.61 -18.65 14.32
N LYS A 89 -0.74 -17.85 14.95
CA LYS A 89 -1.06 -16.49 15.39
C LYS A 89 -1.34 -15.55 14.19
N ILE A 90 -0.53 -15.65 13.13
CA ILE A 90 -0.73 -14.86 11.92
C ILE A 90 -2.04 -15.26 11.25
N ILE A 91 -2.28 -16.56 11.02
CA ILE A 91 -3.48 -17.11 10.42
C ILE A 91 -4.73 -16.66 11.20
N LYS A 92 -4.71 -16.78 12.52
CA LYS A 92 -5.79 -16.29 13.38
C LYS A 92 -6.07 -14.79 13.17
N SER A 93 -5.04 -13.98 12.95
CA SER A 93 -5.19 -12.56 12.67
C SER A 93 -5.78 -12.32 11.29
N ILE A 94 -5.36 -13.06 10.26
CA ILE A 94 -5.90 -13.03 8.90
C ILE A 94 -7.40 -13.36 8.92
N GLU A 95 -7.79 -14.44 9.60
CA GLU A 95 -9.19 -14.88 9.71
C GLU A 95 -10.03 -13.86 10.49
N LYS A 96 -9.52 -13.36 11.62
CA LYS A 96 -10.20 -12.33 12.41
C LYS A 96 -10.47 -11.06 11.58
N LEU A 97 -9.51 -10.64 10.76
CA LEU A 97 -9.62 -9.47 9.90
C LEU A 97 -10.31 -9.77 8.56
N LYS A 98 -10.64 -11.05 8.30
CA LYS A 98 -11.22 -11.53 7.04
C LYS A 98 -10.42 -11.11 5.81
N LEU A 99 -9.09 -11.12 5.92
CA LEU A 99 -8.21 -10.78 4.81
C LEU A 99 -8.18 -11.95 3.81
N PRO A 100 -8.20 -11.68 2.50
CA PRO A 100 -8.15 -12.72 1.46
C PRO A 100 -6.70 -13.19 1.24
N LEU A 101 -6.01 -13.54 2.32
CA LEU A 101 -4.62 -13.98 2.29
C LEU A 101 -4.52 -15.48 2.55
N VAL A 102 -3.58 -16.12 1.84
CA VAL A 102 -3.21 -17.52 2.02
C VAL A 102 -1.79 -17.57 2.59
N THR A 103 -1.62 -18.25 3.71
CA THR A 103 -0.32 -18.35 4.40
C THR A 103 0.43 -19.60 3.97
N CYS A 104 1.68 -19.45 3.54
CA CYS A 104 2.62 -20.55 3.35
C CYS A 104 3.84 -20.34 4.25
N ARG A 105 4.47 -21.45 4.67
CA ARG A 105 5.77 -21.40 5.33
C ARG A 105 6.85 -21.05 4.32
N SER A 106 7.69 -20.06 4.63
CA SER A 106 8.86 -19.74 3.81
C SER A 106 10.00 -20.75 4.03
N LYS A 107 10.97 -20.72 3.12
CA LYS A 107 12.14 -21.62 3.19
C LYS A 107 12.90 -21.53 4.52
N SER A 108 13.01 -20.33 5.06
CA SER A 108 13.75 -20.05 6.30
C SER A 108 12.90 -20.24 7.57
N GLY A 109 11.61 -20.60 7.44
CA GLY A 109 10.68 -20.76 8.58
C GLY A 109 9.88 -19.50 8.90
N GLY A 110 10.01 -18.42 8.13
CA GLY A 110 9.09 -17.29 8.12
C GLY A 110 7.78 -17.62 7.39
N ALA A 111 7.07 -16.62 6.90
CA ALA A 111 5.82 -16.83 6.16
C ALA A 111 5.75 -15.99 4.89
N HIS A 112 5.21 -16.59 3.83
CA HIS A 112 4.71 -15.91 2.66
C HIS A 112 3.19 -15.77 2.78
N LEU A 113 2.68 -14.55 2.79
CA LEU A 113 1.25 -14.28 2.84
C LEU A 113 0.80 -13.86 1.44
N PHE A 114 0.25 -14.80 0.71
CA PHE A 114 -0.14 -14.61 -0.68
C PHE A 114 -1.54 -13.99 -0.81
N LEU A 115 -1.68 -13.03 -1.73
CA LEU A 115 -2.95 -12.53 -2.23
C LEU A 115 -3.10 -12.99 -3.69
N PHE A 116 -4.13 -13.78 -3.97
CA PHE A 116 -4.44 -14.29 -5.31
C PHE A 116 -5.61 -13.56 -5.92
N ILE A 117 -5.52 -13.29 -7.21
CA ILE A 117 -6.53 -12.56 -7.97
C ILE A 117 -7.21 -13.50 -8.97
N ASP A 118 -8.52 -13.42 -9.03
CA ASP A 118 -9.31 -14.00 -10.12
C ASP A 118 -9.26 -13.02 -11.31
N GLY A 119 -8.38 -13.34 -12.28
CA GLY A 119 -7.97 -12.45 -13.35
C GLY A 119 -6.61 -11.79 -13.10
N VAL A 120 -6.49 -10.49 -13.38
CA VAL A 120 -5.28 -9.68 -13.23
C VAL A 120 -5.58 -8.33 -12.59
N VAL A 121 -4.60 -7.74 -11.93
CA VAL A 121 -4.65 -6.37 -11.41
C VAL A 121 -3.34 -5.66 -11.69
N SER A 122 -3.35 -4.32 -11.70
CA SER A 122 -2.08 -3.58 -11.77
C SER A 122 -1.20 -3.88 -10.55
N ALA A 123 0.11 -4.01 -10.78
CA ALA A 123 1.09 -4.20 -9.70
C ALA A 123 1.01 -3.10 -8.64
N LYS A 124 0.63 -1.88 -9.04
CA LYS A 124 0.38 -0.75 -8.14
C LYS A 124 -0.78 -1.03 -7.19
N LEU A 125 -1.94 -1.50 -7.68
CA LEU A 125 -3.09 -1.84 -6.84
C LEU A 125 -2.74 -2.99 -5.88
N MET A 126 -2.09 -4.04 -6.37
CA MET A 126 -1.60 -5.16 -5.57
C MET A 126 -0.75 -4.67 -4.41
N ARG A 127 0.30 -3.89 -4.69
CA ARG A 127 1.19 -3.34 -3.66
C ARG A 127 0.45 -2.47 -2.65
N THR A 128 -0.43 -1.59 -3.12
CA THR A 128 -1.22 -0.71 -2.23
C THR A 128 -2.03 -1.53 -1.24
N LYS A 129 -2.72 -2.56 -1.71
CA LYS A 129 -3.54 -3.43 -0.84
C LYS A 129 -2.69 -4.28 0.11
N LEU A 130 -1.60 -4.87 -0.39
CA LEU A 130 -0.68 -5.64 0.46
C LEU A 130 0.01 -4.76 1.51
N THR A 131 0.37 -3.50 1.19
CA THR A 131 0.89 -2.55 2.18
C THR A 131 -0.13 -2.28 3.29
N SER A 132 -1.38 -2.06 2.95
CA SER A 132 -2.43 -1.88 3.96
C SER A 132 -2.64 -3.16 4.79
N PHE A 133 -2.64 -4.34 4.17
CA PHE A 133 -2.79 -5.61 4.89
C PHE A 133 -1.60 -5.91 5.80
N SER A 134 -0.36 -5.67 5.35
CA SER A 134 0.84 -5.85 6.16
C SER A 134 0.84 -4.94 7.40
N SER A 135 0.47 -3.68 7.21
CA SER A 135 0.29 -2.70 8.30
C SER A 135 -0.71 -3.20 9.35
N LEU A 136 -1.87 -3.73 8.91
CA LEU A 136 -2.89 -4.28 9.81
C LEU A 136 -2.43 -5.51 10.58
N LEU A 137 -1.67 -6.36 9.93
CA LEU A 137 -1.11 -7.56 10.55
C LEU A 137 0.09 -7.24 11.46
N GLY A 138 0.71 -6.06 11.34
CA GLY A 138 1.89 -5.67 12.10
C GLY A 138 3.21 -6.02 11.43
N TYR A 139 3.20 -6.14 10.11
CA TYR A 139 4.34 -6.51 9.27
C TYR A 139 4.60 -5.46 8.17
N ALA A 140 4.35 -4.18 8.45
CA ALA A 140 4.53 -3.09 7.49
C ALA A 140 5.99 -2.87 7.06
N ASP A 141 6.94 -3.35 7.83
CA ASP A 141 8.37 -3.33 7.58
C ASP A 141 8.87 -4.52 6.74
N CYS A 142 8.00 -5.47 6.42
CA CYS A 142 8.31 -6.62 5.59
C CYS A 142 8.31 -6.29 4.10
N GLU A 143 9.03 -7.11 3.32
CA GLU A 143 9.07 -6.97 1.87
C GLU A 143 7.71 -7.33 1.22
N ILE A 144 7.33 -6.58 0.18
CA ILE A 144 6.10 -6.81 -0.58
C ILE A 144 6.45 -7.09 -2.03
N PHE A 145 5.93 -8.18 -2.55
CA PHE A 145 6.04 -8.59 -3.95
C PHE A 145 4.70 -8.42 -4.69
N PRO A 146 4.69 -7.87 -5.92
CA PRO A 146 5.85 -7.38 -6.66
C PRO A 146 6.52 -6.18 -5.97
N LYS A 147 7.87 -6.07 -6.07
CA LYS A 147 8.60 -4.91 -5.53
C LYS A 147 8.42 -3.66 -6.40
N GLN A 148 8.23 -3.84 -7.69
CA GLN A 148 7.99 -2.80 -8.67
C GLN A 148 6.48 -2.58 -8.85
N ILE A 149 6.10 -1.35 -9.18
CA ILE A 149 4.73 -0.99 -9.59
C ILE A 149 4.58 -0.93 -11.11
N GLU A 150 5.69 -0.78 -11.80
CA GLU A 150 5.83 -0.76 -13.26
C GLU A 150 7.07 -1.53 -13.65
N LEU A 151 7.02 -2.21 -14.79
CA LEU A 151 8.13 -2.95 -15.38
C LEU A 151 8.49 -2.32 -16.74
N GLN A 152 9.74 -1.89 -16.89
CA GLN A 152 10.24 -1.34 -18.14
C GLN A 152 10.74 -2.50 -19.03
N ALA A 153 9.81 -3.25 -19.61
CA ALA A 153 10.08 -4.46 -20.38
C ALA A 153 10.97 -4.21 -21.60
N ASP A 154 10.79 -3.07 -22.27
CA ASP A 154 11.60 -2.59 -23.41
C ASP A 154 13.07 -2.35 -23.05
N ARG A 155 13.38 -2.10 -21.79
CA ARG A 155 14.75 -1.97 -21.26
C ARG A 155 15.31 -3.29 -20.70
N GLY A 156 14.58 -4.40 -20.84
CA GLY A 156 14.97 -5.71 -20.34
C GLY A 156 14.91 -5.86 -18.81
N ASP A 157 14.12 -4.99 -18.15
CA ASP A 157 13.87 -5.11 -16.72
C ASP A 157 13.05 -6.36 -16.40
N THR A 158 13.43 -7.10 -15.36
CA THR A 158 12.80 -8.38 -14.98
C THR A 158 12.10 -8.36 -13.63
N GLY A 159 12.20 -7.26 -12.88
CA GLY A 159 11.66 -7.21 -11.53
C GLY A 159 12.33 -8.16 -10.54
N ASN A 160 11.66 -8.46 -9.43
CA ASN A 160 12.17 -9.36 -8.38
C ASN A 160 11.27 -10.59 -8.25
N PHE A 161 11.90 -11.76 -8.10
CA PHE A 161 11.20 -13.02 -7.91
C PHE A 161 10.99 -13.36 -6.42
N LEU A 162 10.02 -14.24 -6.18
CA LEU A 162 9.80 -14.91 -4.90
C LEU A 162 9.95 -16.42 -5.10
N ASN A 163 10.63 -17.09 -4.16
CA ASN A 163 10.70 -18.55 -4.16
C ASN A 163 9.32 -19.16 -3.89
N LEU A 164 8.92 -20.10 -4.72
CA LEU A 164 7.61 -20.73 -4.61
C LEU A 164 7.52 -21.71 -3.42
N PRO A 165 6.31 -21.91 -2.87
CA PRO A 165 6.03 -23.00 -1.94
C PRO A 165 6.03 -24.36 -2.67
N TYR A 166 5.88 -25.46 -1.92
CA TYR A 166 5.78 -26.84 -2.43
C TYR A 166 6.96 -27.34 -3.27
N HIS A 167 8.18 -26.85 -3.00
CA HIS A 167 9.38 -27.52 -3.54
C HIS A 167 9.56 -28.87 -2.86
N GLY A 168 9.30 -29.95 -3.61
CA GLY A 168 9.19 -31.31 -3.10
C GLY A 168 7.73 -31.76 -2.87
N GLY A 169 6.76 -31.05 -3.44
CA GLY A 169 5.35 -31.44 -3.39
C GLY A 169 4.81 -31.52 -1.95
N ASP A 170 4.13 -32.60 -1.65
CA ASP A 170 3.49 -32.82 -0.34
C ASP A 170 4.48 -33.05 0.80
N ASP A 171 5.72 -33.45 0.49
CA ASP A 171 6.80 -33.61 1.47
C ASP A 171 7.52 -32.29 1.79
N SER A 172 7.10 -31.19 1.18
CA SER A 172 7.73 -29.88 1.33
C SER A 172 7.50 -29.28 2.71
N LEU A 173 8.56 -28.76 3.33
CA LEU A 173 8.43 -27.89 4.51
C LEU A 173 7.86 -26.51 4.19
N ARG A 174 7.81 -26.13 2.88
CA ARG A 174 7.28 -24.87 2.39
C ARG A 174 5.81 -25.03 1.98
N ASN A 175 5.02 -25.64 2.84
CA ASN A 175 3.61 -25.92 2.59
C ASN A 175 2.69 -24.75 2.95
N GLY A 176 1.48 -24.75 2.43
CA GLY A 176 0.40 -23.85 2.82
C GLY A 176 -0.32 -24.32 4.08
N PHE A 177 -1.07 -23.40 4.67
CA PHE A 177 -1.90 -23.68 5.85
C PHE A 177 -3.36 -23.33 5.58
N ASP A 178 -4.26 -24.09 6.19
CA ASP A 178 -5.68 -23.78 6.23
C ASP A 178 -6.01 -22.65 7.22
N SER A 179 -7.30 -22.29 7.34
CA SER A 179 -7.80 -21.27 8.29
C SER A 179 -7.60 -21.61 9.77
N LYS A 180 -7.28 -22.85 10.10
CA LYS A 180 -6.98 -23.29 11.47
C LYS A 180 -5.48 -23.38 11.74
N GLY A 181 -4.65 -23.22 10.71
CA GLY A 181 -3.19 -23.34 10.76
C GLY A 181 -2.71 -24.78 10.68
N GLU A 182 -3.50 -25.67 10.09
CA GLU A 182 -3.06 -27.03 9.76
C GLU A 182 -2.45 -27.05 8.35
N SER A 183 -1.43 -27.88 8.18
CA SER A 183 -0.70 -28.03 6.90
C SER A 183 -1.59 -28.61 5.82
N LEU A 184 -1.53 -28.07 4.61
CA LEU A 184 -2.27 -28.50 3.45
C LEU A 184 -1.37 -29.32 2.50
N LEU A 185 -1.89 -30.41 1.94
CA LEU A 185 -1.33 -31.06 0.78
C LEU A 185 -1.44 -30.11 -0.44
N LEU A 186 -0.63 -30.33 -1.49
CA LEU A 186 -0.64 -29.48 -2.68
C LEU A 186 -2.04 -29.36 -3.31
N SER A 187 -2.78 -30.46 -3.42
CA SER A 187 -4.13 -30.45 -3.99
C SER A 187 -5.14 -29.67 -3.11
N GLU A 188 -5.01 -29.77 -1.79
CA GLU A 188 -5.84 -29.05 -0.83
C GLU A 188 -5.53 -27.54 -0.85
N PHE A 189 -4.24 -27.20 -0.92
CA PHE A 189 -3.77 -25.83 -1.09
C PHE A 189 -4.34 -25.17 -2.34
N LEU A 190 -4.30 -25.86 -3.49
CA LEU A 190 -4.83 -25.33 -4.74
C LEU A 190 -6.35 -25.09 -4.65
N SER A 191 -7.08 -25.97 -3.97
CA SER A 191 -8.51 -25.77 -3.70
C SER A 191 -8.75 -24.59 -2.75
N PHE A 192 -7.94 -24.48 -1.70
CA PHE A 192 -8.03 -23.36 -0.74
C PHE A 192 -7.69 -22.02 -1.38
N VAL A 193 -6.75 -21.99 -2.32
CA VAL A 193 -6.46 -20.79 -3.14
C VAL A 193 -7.68 -20.37 -3.95
N ASP A 194 -8.36 -21.32 -4.62
CA ASP A 194 -9.55 -21.02 -5.42
C ASP A 194 -10.69 -20.43 -4.58
N GLU A 195 -10.86 -20.89 -3.34
CA GLU A 195 -11.84 -20.33 -2.39
C GLU A 195 -11.47 -18.89 -1.92
N ARG A 196 -10.18 -18.55 -1.92
CA ARG A 196 -9.65 -17.29 -1.42
C ARG A 196 -9.35 -16.25 -2.50
N LYS A 197 -9.37 -16.63 -3.77
CA LYS A 197 -9.20 -15.68 -4.88
C LYS A 197 -10.22 -14.56 -4.79
N ILE A 198 -9.79 -13.34 -5.11
CA ILE A 198 -10.63 -12.16 -5.11
C ILE A 198 -10.54 -11.46 -6.47
N THR A 199 -11.67 -10.99 -7.00
CA THR A 199 -11.68 -10.18 -8.23
C THR A 199 -11.10 -8.80 -8.00
N GLU A 200 -10.63 -8.14 -9.06
CA GLU A 200 -10.16 -6.75 -8.98
C GLU A 200 -11.21 -5.82 -8.38
N GLU A 201 -12.48 -5.96 -8.81
CA GLU A 201 -13.57 -5.15 -8.31
C GLU A 201 -13.76 -5.29 -6.79
N ASN A 202 -13.78 -6.53 -6.31
CA ASN A 202 -13.91 -6.81 -4.89
C ASN A 202 -12.69 -6.35 -4.09
N LEU A 203 -11.49 -6.45 -4.68
CA LEU A 203 -10.28 -5.96 -4.05
C LEU A 203 -10.28 -4.42 -3.93
N ARG A 204 -10.75 -3.70 -4.97
CA ARG A 204 -10.91 -2.23 -4.91
C ARG A 204 -11.88 -1.81 -3.82
N LYS A 205 -13.03 -2.49 -3.75
CA LYS A 205 -14.09 -2.23 -2.77
C LYS A 205 -13.79 -2.80 -1.37
N PHE A 206 -12.73 -3.59 -1.23
CA PHE A 206 -12.40 -4.25 0.02
C PHE A 206 -12.18 -3.24 1.14
N LYS A 207 -13.12 -3.20 2.08
CA LYS A 207 -13.06 -2.37 3.29
C LYS A 207 -12.91 -3.27 4.50
N ILE A 208 -11.97 -2.96 5.34
CA ILE A 208 -11.72 -3.70 6.57
C ILE A 208 -12.72 -3.21 7.62
N LYS A 209 -13.83 -3.95 7.73
CA LYS A 209 -14.96 -3.57 8.61
C LYS A 209 -14.63 -3.56 10.10
N GLN A 210 -13.48 -4.11 10.50
CA GLN A 210 -13.14 -4.36 11.90
C GLN A 210 -12.27 -3.27 12.53
N ILE A 211 -11.76 -2.33 11.74
CA ILE A 211 -11.11 -1.15 12.29
C ILE A 211 -12.21 -0.12 12.50
N LYS A 212 -12.59 0.09 13.76
CA LYS A 212 -13.46 1.21 14.11
C LYS A 212 -12.72 2.49 13.75
N THR A 213 -13.27 3.24 12.81
CA THR A 213 -12.80 4.60 12.56
C THR A 213 -13.00 5.38 13.86
N ILE A 214 -11.92 5.84 14.45
CA ILE A 214 -11.97 6.70 15.63
C ILE A 214 -12.00 8.11 15.09
N GLU A 215 -13.16 8.77 15.18
CA GLU A 215 -13.38 10.12 14.64
C GLU A 215 -12.29 11.10 15.05
N GLU A 216 -11.83 11.00 16.30
CA GLU A 216 -10.74 11.83 16.81
C GLU A 216 -9.44 11.67 16.01
N LEU A 217 -9.21 10.51 15.36
CA LEU A 217 -7.98 10.15 14.64
C LEU A 217 -8.18 10.10 13.13
N GLU A 218 -9.35 10.44 12.60
CA GLU A 218 -9.68 10.30 11.19
C GLU A 218 -8.65 10.99 10.29
N ASP A 219 -8.22 12.18 10.66
CA ASP A 219 -7.23 12.98 9.94
C ASP A 219 -5.78 12.69 10.35
N GLY A 220 -5.58 11.79 11.31
CA GLY A 220 -4.27 11.45 11.87
C GLY A 220 -3.60 10.26 11.18
N PRO A 221 -2.35 9.93 11.60
CA PRO A 221 -1.64 8.78 11.08
C PRO A 221 -2.43 7.48 11.22
N PRO A 222 -2.64 6.68 10.14
CA PRO A 222 -3.40 5.43 10.18
C PRO A 222 -2.86 4.42 11.20
N CYS A 223 -1.54 4.42 11.46
CA CYS A 223 -0.92 3.55 12.44
C CYS A 223 -1.46 3.75 13.86
N LEU A 224 -1.81 4.98 14.25
CA LEU A 224 -2.44 5.27 15.55
C LEU A 224 -3.83 4.61 15.65
N GLN A 225 -4.66 4.75 14.61
CA GLN A 225 -5.98 4.08 14.56
C GLN A 225 -5.85 2.56 14.64
N THR A 226 -4.90 2.00 13.87
CA THR A 226 -4.65 0.56 13.85
C THR A 226 -4.23 0.06 15.22
N LEU A 227 -3.26 0.72 15.87
CA LEU A 227 -2.76 0.32 17.19
C LEU A 227 -3.85 0.34 18.27
N ILE A 228 -4.68 1.37 18.26
CA ILE A 228 -5.81 1.45 19.20
C ILE A 228 -6.82 0.32 18.94
N SER A 229 -7.09 0.01 17.67
CA SER A 229 -8.07 -1.01 17.29
C SER A 229 -7.62 -2.44 17.60
N VAL A 230 -6.31 -2.71 17.47
CA VAL A 230 -5.74 -4.06 17.71
C VAL A 230 -5.25 -4.25 19.16
N GLY A 231 -5.03 -3.16 19.88
CA GLY A 231 -4.43 -3.10 21.21
C GLY A 231 -2.97 -2.67 21.18
N ILE A 232 -2.52 -2.03 22.26
CA ILE A 232 -1.16 -1.51 22.43
C ILE A 232 -0.48 -2.34 23.51
N ASP A 233 0.61 -3.02 23.14
CA ASP A 233 1.42 -3.79 24.09
C ASP A 233 2.07 -2.86 25.12
N GLU A 234 2.30 -3.38 26.35
CA GLU A 234 2.84 -2.60 27.46
C GLU A 234 4.13 -1.85 27.10
N GLY A 235 5.06 -2.50 26.43
CA GLY A 235 6.34 -1.91 26.01
C GLY A 235 6.22 -0.83 24.94
N GLY A 236 5.07 -0.69 24.25
CA GLY A 236 4.84 0.26 23.17
C GLY A 236 4.11 1.54 23.59
N ARG A 237 3.50 1.57 24.77
CA ARG A 237 2.58 2.66 25.18
C ARG A 237 3.22 4.04 25.22
N ASP A 238 4.44 4.18 25.72
CA ASP A 238 5.17 5.45 25.76
C ASP A 238 5.40 6.02 24.35
N ASN A 239 5.82 5.17 23.41
CA ASN A 239 6.03 5.58 22.02
C ASN A 239 4.72 5.98 21.35
N VAL A 240 3.63 5.24 21.58
CA VAL A 240 2.31 5.60 21.05
C VAL A 240 1.84 6.92 21.62
N LEU A 241 2.01 7.17 22.93
CA LEU A 241 1.64 8.44 23.55
C LEU A 241 2.46 9.61 22.97
N TYR A 242 3.76 9.40 22.74
CA TYR A 242 4.60 10.40 22.07
C TYR A 242 4.06 10.75 20.68
N GLN A 243 3.71 9.74 19.86
CA GLN A 243 3.18 9.97 18.51
C GLN A 243 1.82 10.67 18.56
N TYR A 244 0.97 10.27 19.52
CA TYR A 244 -0.30 10.94 19.71
C TYR A 244 -0.12 12.41 20.14
N ALA A 245 0.89 12.71 20.95
CA ALA A 245 1.18 14.10 21.35
C ALA A 245 1.59 14.96 20.14
N VAL A 246 2.37 14.43 19.19
CA VAL A 246 2.68 15.12 17.92
C VAL A 246 1.39 15.41 17.14
N TYR A 247 0.49 14.44 17.06
CA TYR A 247 -0.81 14.59 16.40
C TYR A 247 -1.71 15.60 17.10
N ALA A 248 -1.89 15.44 18.42
CA ALA A 248 -2.77 16.28 19.22
C ALA A 248 -2.38 17.76 19.15
N LYS A 249 -1.07 18.05 19.23
CA LYS A 249 -0.54 19.40 19.13
C LYS A 249 -0.84 20.07 17.79
N LYS A 250 -0.83 19.29 16.70
CA LYS A 250 -1.21 19.78 15.36
C LYS A 250 -2.70 20.01 15.22
N LYS A 251 -3.54 19.11 15.76
CA LYS A 251 -4.99 19.14 15.58
C LYS A 251 -5.69 20.10 16.56
N TRP A 252 -5.20 20.17 17.80
CA TRP A 252 -5.80 20.98 18.87
C TRP A 252 -4.74 21.85 19.59
N PRO A 253 -4.19 22.88 18.95
CA PRO A 253 -3.08 23.68 19.50
C PRO A 253 -3.34 24.23 20.90
N GLU A 254 -4.59 24.57 21.20
CA GLU A 254 -4.98 25.24 22.49
C GLU A 254 -5.30 24.24 23.63
N SER A 255 -5.52 22.95 23.30
CA SER A 255 -5.99 21.95 24.30
C SER A 255 -5.32 20.58 24.19
N TRP A 256 -4.19 20.50 23.50
CA TRP A 256 -3.50 19.23 23.23
C TRP A 256 -3.03 18.50 24.50
N GLN A 257 -2.72 19.23 25.59
CA GLN A 257 -2.30 18.64 26.87
C GLN A 257 -3.43 17.78 27.48
N ASP A 258 -4.66 18.34 27.47
CA ASP A 258 -5.84 17.61 27.96
C ASP A 258 -6.12 16.40 27.08
N LYS A 259 -5.98 16.55 25.78
CA LYS A 259 -6.17 15.45 24.81
C LYS A 259 -5.21 14.28 25.01
N ILE A 260 -3.96 14.54 25.43
CA ILE A 260 -3.01 13.50 25.78
C ILE A 260 -3.48 12.69 27.00
N SER A 261 -3.97 13.38 28.02
CA SER A 261 -4.47 12.77 29.26
C SER A 261 -5.74 11.95 28.99
N GLU A 262 -6.69 12.48 28.20
CA GLU A 262 -7.88 11.77 27.76
C GLU A 262 -7.53 10.51 26.97
N PHE A 263 -6.61 10.61 26.01
CA PHE A 263 -6.15 9.51 25.19
C PHE A 263 -5.53 8.38 26.00
N ASN A 264 -4.65 8.73 26.95
CA ASN A 264 -4.02 7.76 27.84
C ASN A 264 -5.08 6.98 28.62
N PHE A 265 -6.03 7.66 29.22
CA PHE A 265 -7.09 7.03 30.00
C PHE A 265 -8.00 6.14 29.16
N LYS A 266 -8.39 6.62 27.96
CA LYS A 266 -9.36 5.96 27.11
C LYS A 266 -8.77 4.73 26.40
N TYR A 267 -7.54 4.82 25.92
CA TYR A 267 -7.00 3.84 24.97
C TYR A 267 -5.80 3.03 25.49
N MET A 268 -5.07 3.50 26.51
CA MET A 268 -3.97 2.71 27.10
C MET A 268 -4.50 1.72 28.15
N LYS A 269 -4.13 0.47 28.07
CA LYS A 269 -4.61 -0.59 28.96
C LYS A 269 -3.43 -1.42 29.52
N PRO A 270 -3.06 -1.26 30.78
CA PRO A 270 -3.46 -0.20 31.73
C PRO A 270 -2.95 1.18 31.27
N PRO A 271 -3.54 2.29 31.75
CA PRO A 271 -3.05 3.64 31.48
C PRO A 271 -1.62 3.83 31.98
N LEU A 272 -0.86 4.68 31.27
CA LEU A 272 0.44 5.13 31.76
C LEU A 272 0.29 6.00 33.01
N GLY A 273 1.24 5.91 33.93
CA GLY A 273 1.25 6.69 35.16
C GLY A 273 1.37 8.20 34.91
N HIS A 274 0.85 8.99 35.85
CA HIS A 274 0.84 10.47 35.75
C HIS A 274 2.23 11.06 35.44
N ALA A 275 3.29 10.55 36.04
CA ALA A 275 4.66 11.03 35.80
C ALA A 275 5.11 10.85 34.34
N GLN A 276 4.71 9.75 33.69
CA GLN A 276 5.04 9.47 32.29
C GLN A 276 4.26 10.38 31.34
N VAL A 277 2.97 10.60 31.60
CA VAL A 277 2.12 11.52 30.84
C VAL A 277 2.65 12.93 30.93
N THR A 278 2.92 13.42 32.15
CA THR A 278 3.50 14.76 32.41
C THR A 278 4.86 14.93 31.74
N LYS A 279 5.70 13.89 31.76
CA LYS A 279 7.00 13.93 31.06
C LYS A 279 6.79 14.15 29.55
N THR A 280 5.84 13.45 28.92
CA THR A 280 5.54 13.60 27.50
C THR A 280 5.02 15.02 27.20
N ILE A 281 4.11 15.54 28.01
CA ILE A 281 3.59 16.92 27.87
C ILE A 281 4.75 17.92 27.93
N ASN A 282 5.55 17.91 29.04
CA ASN A 282 6.65 18.83 29.23
C ASN A 282 7.72 18.76 28.11
N GLN A 283 7.91 17.59 27.51
CA GLN A 283 8.81 17.45 26.36
C GLN A 283 8.26 18.18 25.14
N HIS A 284 6.97 18.00 24.83
CA HIS A 284 6.33 18.60 23.66
C HIS A 284 6.04 20.10 23.83
N GLU A 285 5.99 20.62 25.05
CA GLU A 285 5.95 22.07 25.30
C GLU A 285 7.24 22.77 24.90
N LYS A 286 8.39 22.15 25.17
CA LYS A 286 9.71 22.75 24.98
C LYS A 286 10.11 22.93 23.52
N LYS A 287 9.61 22.08 22.62
CA LYS A 287 9.92 22.12 21.18
C LYS A 287 8.91 21.38 20.35
N GLU A 288 8.93 21.68 19.05
CA GLU A 288 8.18 20.91 18.05
C GLU A 288 8.86 19.57 17.74
N TYR A 289 8.08 18.51 17.77
CA TYR A 289 8.53 17.17 17.42
C TYR A 289 7.89 16.67 16.13
N LYS A 290 8.61 15.78 15.43
CA LYS A 290 8.11 15.05 14.26
C LYS A 290 7.75 13.61 14.66
N TYR A 291 6.90 12.97 13.84
CA TYR A 291 6.61 11.55 14.01
C TYR A 291 7.87 10.70 13.88
N LYS A 292 8.03 9.74 14.79
CA LYS A 292 9.11 8.74 14.79
C LYS A 292 8.62 7.45 14.13
N CYS A 293 8.38 7.50 12.84
CA CYS A 293 7.77 6.39 12.08
C CYS A 293 8.60 5.10 12.04
N LYS A 294 9.91 5.18 12.36
CA LYS A 294 10.83 4.02 12.39
C LYS A 294 10.84 3.29 13.73
N ASP A 295 10.25 3.88 14.77
CA ASP A 295 10.24 3.28 16.11
C ASP A 295 9.07 2.29 16.23
N GLN A 296 9.30 1.21 17.01
CA GLN A 296 8.22 0.29 17.38
C GLN A 296 7.27 0.96 18.39
N PRO A 297 5.98 0.66 18.34
CA PRO A 297 5.26 -0.23 17.41
C PRO A 297 4.79 0.45 16.11
N MET A 298 5.21 1.71 15.84
CA MET A 298 4.74 2.49 14.67
C MET A 298 5.18 1.87 13.35
N CYS A 299 6.47 1.48 13.23
CA CYS A 299 7.02 0.98 11.96
C CYS A 299 6.28 -0.27 11.47
N SER A 300 5.96 -1.21 12.36
CA SER A 300 5.24 -2.43 12.02
C SER A 300 3.76 -2.22 11.65
N ARG A 301 3.21 -1.03 11.93
CA ARG A 301 1.82 -0.66 11.62
C ARG A 301 1.73 0.50 10.63
N CYS A 302 2.83 0.88 9.99
CA CYS A 302 2.90 2.04 9.11
C CYS A 302 2.23 1.74 7.76
N ASP A 303 1.19 2.50 7.43
CA ASP A 303 0.64 2.61 6.08
C ASP A 303 1.04 3.99 5.53
N ALA A 304 2.27 4.07 5.01
CA ALA A 304 2.84 5.33 4.56
C ALA A 304 2.06 5.99 3.40
N PRO A 305 1.55 5.25 2.40
CA PRO A 305 0.71 5.81 1.36
C PRO A 305 -0.54 6.50 1.91
N GLN A 306 -1.29 5.82 2.78
CA GLN A 306 -2.49 6.39 3.41
C GLN A 306 -2.17 7.52 4.37
N CYS A 307 -1.04 7.41 5.11
CA CYS A 307 -0.62 8.47 6.05
C CYS A 307 -0.34 9.79 5.33
N ARG A 308 0.21 9.75 4.13
CA ARG A 308 0.47 10.95 3.31
C ARG A 308 -0.79 11.64 2.81
N LEU A 309 -1.90 10.93 2.73
CA LEU A 309 -3.21 11.48 2.35
C LEU A 309 -3.98 12.08 3.52
N ARG A 310 -3.47 11.94 4.76
CA ARG A 310 -4.14 12.45 5.95
C ARG A 310 -3.65 13.85 6.31
N LYS A 311 -4.57 14.73 6.70
CA LYS A 311 -4.30 16.12 7.07
C LYS A 311 -3.15 16.27 8.07
N PHE A 312 -3.15 15.44 9.11
CA PHE A 312 -2.13 15.45 10.16
C PHE A 312 -1.20 14.23 10.09
N GLY A 313 -1.14 13.58 8.94
CA GLY A 313 -0.16 12.54 8.65
C GLY A 313 1.22 13.09 8.33
N VAL A 314 2.15 12.23 7.90
CA VAL A 314 3.47 12.65 7.43
C VAL A 314 3.34 13.27 6.04
N GLY A 315 3.57 14.57 5.93
CA GLY A 315 3.39 15.34 4.69
C GLY A 315 2.00 15.97 4.54
N GLY A 316 1.06 15.67 5.43
CA GLY A 316 -0.34 16.05 5.30
C GLY A 316 -0.64 17.54 5.37
N GLU A 317 0.24 18.34 5.98
CA GLU A 317 0.07 19.81 5.99
C GLU A 317 0.06 20.42 4.58
N TYR A 318 0.81 19.81 3.67
CA TYR A 318 0.83 20.23 2.28
C TYR A 318 -0.37 19.67 1.50
N GLU A 319 -0.75 18.43 1.78
CA GLU A 319 -1.73 17.68 1.00
C GLU A 319 -3.19 18.09 1.30
N SER A 320 -3.45 18.53 2.51
CA SER A 320 -4.80 18.96 2.90
C SER A 320 -5.24 20.32 2.33
N ARG A 321 -4.28 21.09 1.80
CA ARG A 321 -4.53 22.42 1.24
C ARG A 321 -5.08 22.38 -0.19
N PHE A 322 -5.06 21.22 -0.84
CA PHE A 322 -5.54 21.02 -2.21
C PHE A 322 -6.78 20.13 -2.22
N SER A 323 -7.84 20.61 -2.84
CA SER A 323 -9.10 19.87 -3.02
C SER A 323 -9.72 20.15 -4.38
N ASP A 324 -10.74 19.39 -4.72
CA ASP A 324 -11.67 19.64 -5.81
C ASP A 324 -10.99 19.90 -7.16
N LEU A 325 -10.28 18.89 -7.66
CA LEU A 325 -9.71 18.95 -9.00
C LEU A 325 -10.82 18.83 -10.03
N GLN A 326 -10.91 19.83 -10.90
CA GLN A 326 -11.81 19.84 -12.05
C GLN A 326 -11.00 19.91 -13.33
N LYS A 327 -11.42 19.19 -14.35
CA LYS A 327 -10.86 19.23 -15.70
C LYS A 327 -11.86 19.87 -16.65
N TYR A 328 -11.46 20.95 -17.30
CA TYR A 328 -12.20 21.50 -18.42
C TYR A 328 -11.78 20.76 -19.70
N ASP A 329 -12.76 20.09 -20.34
CA ASP A 329 -12.51 19.22 -21.47
C ASP A 329 -12.47 20.04 -22.78
N SER A 330 -11.28 20.51 -23.14
CA SER A 330 -10.96 21.27 -24.36
C SER A 330 -9.77 20.64 -25.05
N ASP A 331 -9.45 21.07 -26.28
CA ASP A 331 -8.29 20.58 -27.05
C ASP A 331 -6.98 20.72 -26.26
N GLU A 332 -6.83 21.79 -25.50
CA GLU A 332 -5.80 21.96 -24.49
C GLU A 332 -6.47 21.94 -23.11
N PRO A 333 -6.39 20.82 -22.37
CA PRO A 333 -7.07 20.69 -21.08
C PRO A 333 -6.63 21.74 -20.08
N VAL A 334 -7.61 22.41 -19.46
CA VAL A 334 -7.40 23.34 -18.36
C VAL A 334 -7.87 22.66 -17.07
N TRP A 335 -7.07 22.80 -16.04
CA TRP A 335 -7.33 22.20 -14.75
C TRP A 335 -7.58 23.29 -13.70
N PHE A 336 -8.61 23.10 -12.90
CA PHE A 336 -8.91 23.93 -11.75
C PHE A 336 -8.66 23.15 -10.48
N LEU A 337 -7.91 23.72 -9.57
CA LEU A 337 -7.57 23.10 -8.30
C LEU A 337 -7.76 24.11 -7.18
N ASN A 338 -8.54 23.77 -6.17
CA ASN A 338 -8.69 24.63 -5.00
C ASN A 338 -7.46 24.46 -4.09
N PHE A 339 -6.86 25.59 -3.72
CA PHE A 339 -5.80 25.69 -2.72
C PHE A 339 -6.31 26.53 -1.56
N GLU A 340 -6.69 25.88 -0.47
CA GLU A 340 -7.46 26.52 0.62
C GLU A 340 -8.75 27.15 0.06
N GLU A 341 -8.88 28.47 0.15
CA GLU A 341 -10.05 29.23 -0.35
C GLU A 341 -9.82 29.80 -1.78
N GLU A 342 -8.64 29.62 -2.32
CA GLU A 342 -8.25 30.16 -3.64
C GLU A 342 -8.31 29.11 -4.74
N ARG A 343 -8.68 29.50 -5.95
CA ARG A 343 -8.76 28.63 -7.11
C ARG A 343 -7.57 28.83 -8.05
N LEU A 344 -6.77 27.78 -8.24
CA LEU A 344 -5.67 27.76 -9.19
C LEU A 344 -6.16 27.31 -10.56
N VAL A 345 -5.73 28.00 -11.60
CA VAL A 345 -5.90 27.58 -13.00
C VAL A 345 -4.57 27.07 -13.52
N LEU A 346 -4.54 25.82 -13.95
CA LEU A 346 -3.33 25.09 -14.32
C LEU A 346 -3.47 24.50 -15.71
N ASN A 347 -2.40 24.46 -16.48
CA ASN A 347 -2.30 23.58 -17.62
C ASN A 347 -1.84 22.18 -17.19
N THR A 348 -1.86 21.21 -18.11
CA THR A 348 -1.48 19.82 -17.80
C THR A 348 -0.05 19.71 -17.27
N GLU A 349 0.88 20.46 -17.83
CA GLU A 349 2.28 20.43 -17.40
C GLU A 349 2.48 21.03 -16.00
N GLU A 350 1.78 22.11 -15.69
CA GLU A 350 1.79 22.73 -14.36
C GLU A 350 1.17 21.82 -13.30
N LEU A 351 0.16 21.03 -13.64
CA LEU A 351 -0.46 20.07 -12.71
C LEU A 351 0.48 18.90 -12.40
N PHE A 352 1.16 18.35 -13.42
CA PHE A 352 1.93 17.11 -13.24
C PHE A 352 3.39 17.34 -12.83
N ASP A 353 4.02 18.47 -13.20
CA ASP A 353 5.37 18.85 -12.77
C ASP A 353 5.31 19.69 -11.48
N GLN A 354 5.76 19.10 -10.37
CA GLN A 354 5.75 19.77 -9.07
C GLN A 354 6.51 21.11 -9.05
N ARG A 355 7.58 21.26 -9.84
CA ARG A 355 8.35 22.51 -9.85
C ARG A 355 7.54 23.62 -10.52
N LYS A 356 6.88 23.31 -11.64
CA LYS A 356 6.01 24.25 -12.33
C LYS A 356 4.78 24.60 -11.50
N PHE A 357 4.19 23.60 -10.86
CA PHE A 357 3.10 23.78 -9.90
C PHE A 357 3.47 24.73 -8.76
N ARG A 358 4.61 24.52 -8.11
CA ARG A 358 5.07 25.39 -7.03
C ARG A 358 5.35 26.81 -7.49
N LYS A 359 5.91 26.98 -8.71
CA LYS A 359 6.09 28.29 -9.32
C LYS A 359 4.73 28.97 -9.52
N LYS A 360 3.74 28.25 -10.05
CA LYS A 360 2.38 28.77 -10.25
C LYS A 360 1.73 29.20 -8.93
N CYS A 361 1.87 28.42 -7.86
CA CYS A 361 1.42 28.83 -6.52
C CYS A 361 2.08 30.11 -6.05
N MET A 362 3.39 30.25 -6.26
CA MET A 362 4.11 31.48 -5.89
C MET A 362 3.63 32.70 -6.68
N ASP A 363 3.42 32.53 -7.99
CA ASP A 363 3.01 33.61 -8.88
C ASP A 363 1.55 34.04 -8.61
N ALA A 364 0.66 33.05 -8.39
CA ALA A 364 -0.77 33.32 -8.23
C ALA A 364 -1.17 33.65 -6.78
N LEU A 365 -0.55 33.01 -5.78
CA LEU A 365 -1.00 33.09 -4.39
C LEU A 365 0.04 33.72 -3.46
N THR A 366 1.21 34.08 -3.96
CA THR A 366 2.36 34.56 -3.18
C THR A 366 2.77 33.57 -2.07
N GLN A 367 2.50 32.27 -2.31
CA GLN A 367 2.79 31.19 -1.37
C GLN A 367 3.66 30.13 -2.05
N LEU A 368 4.70 29.67 -1.35
CA LEU A 368 5.58 28.60 -1.82
C LEU A 368 5.34 27.33 -0.99
N PRO A 369 4.47 26.41 -1.46
CA PRO A 369 4.25 25.15 -0.77
C PRO A 369 5.54 24.33 -0.60
N ASN A 370 5.65 23.54 0.46
CA ASN A 370 6.78 22.65 0.66
C ASN A 370 6.88 21.61 -0.47
N ALA A 371 8.09 21.26 -0.89
CA ALA A 371 8.28 20.22 -1.89
C ALA A 371 8.01 18.84 -1.30
N LEU A 372 7.22 18.03 -2.02
CA LEU A 372 7.05 16.61 -1.75
C LEU A 372 8.18 15.80 -2.41
N SER A 373 8.39 14.58 -1.96
CA SER A 373 9.19 13.63 -2.76
C SER A 373 8.48 13.32 -4.09
N PRO A 374 9.19 12.96 -5.16
CA PRO A 374 8.55 12.63 -6.44
C PRO A 374 7.43 11.58 -6.31
N ALA A 375 7.67 10.54 -5.48
CA ALA A 375 6.66 9.52 -5.22
C ALA A 375 5.42 10.08 -4.49
N ALA A 376 5.61 10.96 -3.50
CA ALA A 376 4.50 11.58 -2.78
C ALA A 376 3.70 12.53 -3.69
N TRP A 377 4.38 13.26 -4.57
CA TRP A 377 3.72 14.11 -5.57
C TRP A 377 2.84 13.29 -6.52
N THR A 378 3.38 12.21 -7.07
CA THR A 378 2.63 11.29 -7.94
C THR A 378 1.39 10.73 -7.25
N ILE A 379 1.52 10.28 -5.98
CA ILE A 379 0.39 9.76 -5.20
C ILE A 379 -0.67 10.84 -5.01
N LYS A 380 -0.27 12.07 -4.69
CA LYS A 380 -1.21 13.18 -4.49
C LYS A 380 -2.00 13.49 -5.74
N ILE A 381 -1.32 13.67 -6.88
CA ILE A 381 -1.99 13.94 -8.16
C ILE A 381 -2.95 12.80 -8.53
N GLN A 382 -2.56 11.55 -8.32
CA GLN A 382 -3.43 10.41 -8.59
C GLN A 382 -4.68 10.38 -7.70
N SER A 383 -4.53 10.72 -6.42
CA SER A 383 -5.68 10.82 -5.50
C SER A 383 -6.66 11.91 -5.93
N LEU A 384 -6.16 13.03 -6.46
CA LEU A 384 -7.01 14.09 -7.02
C LEU A 384 -7.70 13.63 -8.31
N LEU A 385 -6.99 12.92 -9.18
CA LEU A 385 -7.54 12.41 -10.45
C LEU A 385 -8.59 11.31 -10.26
N GLU A 386 -8.54 10.55 -9.15
CA GLU A 386 -9.56 9.54 -8.83
C GLU A 386 -10.95 10.15 -8.58
N ASN A 387 -11.00 11.44 -8.21
CA ASN A 387 -12.21 12.18 -7.92
C ASN A 387 -12.38 13.42 -8.83
N VAL A 388 -11.70 13.44 -9.97
CA VAL A 388 -11.76 14.58 -10.88
C VAL A 388 -13.18 14.77 -11.44
N GLU A 389 -13.69 15.98 -11.35
CA GLU A 389 -14.92 16.39 -12.01
C GLU A 389 -14.58 16.90 -13.42
N ILE A 390 -15.25 16.34 -14.42
CA ILE A 390 -15.10 16.80 -15.82
C ILE A 390 -16.18 17.85 -16.09
N ILE A 391 -15.73 19.08 -16.34
CA ILE A 391 -16.61 20.18 -16.73
C ILE A 391 -16.73 20.12 -18.25
N LYS A 392 -17.96 20.08 -18.73
CA LYS A 392 -18.25 20.12 -20.17
C LYS A 392 -17.86 21.45 -20.76
N THR A 393 -17.31 21.40 -21.96
CA THR A 393 -17.00 22.61 -22.71
C THR A 393 -18.30 23.33 -23.08
N PRO A 394 -18.29 24.66 -23.22
CA PRO A 394 -19.45 25.38 -23.73
C PRO A 394 -19.94 24.86 -25.07
N ALA A 395 -19.05 24.34 -25.94
CA ALA A 395 -19.40 23.71 -27.21
C ALA A 395 -20.34 22.51 -27.04
N GLU A 396 -20.19 21.71 -25.95
CA GLU A 396 -21.03 20.53 -25.68
C GLU A 396 -22.42 20.91 -25.16
N ILE A 397 -22.55 22.04 -24.48
CA ILE A 397 -23.81 22.53 -23.93
C ILE A 397 -24.51 23.51 -24.82
N SER A 398 -23.80 24.13 -25.78
CA SER A 398 -24.38 25.10 -26.72
C SER A 398 -25.12 24.37 -27.85
N LYS A 399 -26.36 24.74 -28.06
CA LYS A 399 -27.18 24.28 -29.18
C LYS A 399 -27.02 25.12 -30.47
N TYR A 400 -26.21 26.16 -30.44
CA TYR A 400 -26.10 27.17 -31.50
C TYR A 400 -24.86 26.99 -32.38
N GLY A 401 -23.93 26.16 -32.05
CA GLY A 401 -22.73 25.87 -32.84
C GLY A 401 -21.45 26.52 -32.30
N GLN A 402 -20.36 26.34 -33.04
CA GLN A 402 -19.01 26.68 -32.53
C GLN A 402 -18.79 28.15 -32.22
N PHE A 403 -19.36 29.04 -33.03
CA PHE A 403 -19.19 30.48 -32.84
C PHE A 403 -19.84 30.94 -31.52
N ASP A 404 -21.06 30.50 -31.28
CA ASP A 404 -21.77 30.87 -30.03
C ASP A 404 -21.13 30.22 -28.80
N SER A 405 -20.60 29.03 -28.96
CA SER A 405 -19.85 28.35 -27.89
C SER A 405 -18.57 29.08 -27.53
N TYR A 406 -17.86 29.64 -28.52
CA TYR A 406 -16.68 30.47 -28.30
C TYR A 406 -17.04 31.77 -27.58
N LEU A 407 -18.09 32.45 -28.04
CA LEU A 407 -18.56 33.68 -27.40
C LEU A 407 -19.02 33.43 -25.96
N TYR A 408 -19.73 32.34 -25.74
CA TYR A 408 -20.15 31.92 -24.39
C TYR A 408 -18.97 31.67 -23.46
N SER A 409 -17.96 30.95 -23.93
CA SER A 409 -16.73 30.72 -23.18
C SER A 409 -16.00 32.00 -22.83
N PHE A 410 -15.90 32.94 -23.81
CA PHE A 410 -15.25 34.22 -23.59
C PHE A 410 -15.99 35.06 -22.52
N ILE A 411 -17.31 35.12 -22.59
CA ILE A 411 -18.13 35.83 -21.60
C ILE A 411 -17.98 35.21 -20.20
N TYR A 412 -18.03 33.89 -20.15
CA TYR A 412 -17.89 33.14 -18.88
C TYR A 412 -16.50 33.33 -18.24
N ASP A 413 -15.43 33.21 -19.05
CA ASP A 413 -14.05 33.32 -18.56
C ASP A 413 -13.71 34.75 -18.13
N GLN A 414 -14.39 35.76 -18.63
CA GLN A 414 -14.24 37.16 -18.20
C GLN A 414 -15.12 37.53 -17.02
N GLY A 415 -15.89 36.58 -16.47
CA GLY A 415 -16.78 36.83 -15.33
C GLY A 415 -17.96 37.75 -15.64
N VAL A 416 -18.30 37.91 -16.92
CA VAL A 416 -19.47 38.68 -17.33
C VAL A 416 -20.70 37.80 -17.21
N SER A 417 -21.75 38.29 -16.60
CA SER A 417 -23.00 37.54 -16.44
C SER A 417 -23.74 37.38 -17.75
N GLU A 418 -24.49 36.30 -17.92
CA GLU A 418 -25.31 36.02 -19.13
C GLU A 418 -26.34 37.16 -19.49
N ARG A 419 -26.42 38.18 -18.67
CA ARG A 419 -27.36 39.30 -18.83
C ARG A 419 -26.71 40.57 -19.38
N GLU A 420 -25.40 40.57 -19.55
CA GLU A 420 -24.63 41.62 -20.19
C GLU A 420 -24.14 41.19 -21.59
#